data_2c7b940cfe367037d4661d50345efa6a
#
_entry.id   2c7b940cfe367037d4661d50345efa6a
#
_cell.length_a   1.000
_cell.length_b   1.000
_cell.length_c   1.000
_cell.angle_alpha   90.00
_cell.angle_beta   90.00
_cell.angle_gamma   90.00
#
_symmetry.space_group_name_H-M   'P 1'
#
loop_
_entity.id
_entity.type
_entity.pdbx_description
1 polymer ?
#
loop_
_entity_poly.entity_id
_entity_poly.type
_entity_poly.pdbx_seq_one_letter_code
_entity_poly.pdbx_strand_id
1 'polypeptide(L)'
;MRILMLAPEPFFEPRGTPFSEYHRLKALSELGHHVDLVTYPIGRDVAIPNLRIFRAWRPPLVSKVRIGPSFTKLVLDTLMLLTIARRVSRERYDAIHSHEEMGLVGVWLSRWLGVPHLYDMHSSLPQQLSNFTYSRSGVLRRLFTWAEVQMVLGSQSVITICQELQDEVTRMGAGDRSLLIENVMGGEVDEAPSKPAADIRTAWGIPADAPVALYTGTFEAYQGVELLVDAAAILAESRPDARVLVVGGEPQQVDRARAVARERGAVDVMVFTGQQPAREIPSFVQASDVLVSPRIRGTNTPLKIYSYLRSGRPILATNLLTHTQVLTSDIAVLVPPEPHALAEALAALIDDPAARQALAARARAVADERYSREAYVRRTAQAYARLSAGASGQVPTPQTVTER
;
A
#
# COMPACT_ATOMS: atom_id res chain seq x y z
N MET A 1 8.13 -13.07 21.73
CA MET A 1 6.85 -12.59 22.30
C MET A 1 5.71 -13.35 21.65
N ARG A 2 4.59 -13.52 22.39
CA ARG A 2 3.33 -13.99 21.82
C ARG A 2 2.40 -12.78 21.61
N ILE A 3 2.04 -12.51 20.38
CA ILE A 3 1.36 -11.29 19.95
C ILE A 3 -0.07 -11.64 19.53
N LEU A 4 -1.06 -10.89 20.01
CA LEU A 4 -2.41 -10.88 19.47
C LEU A 4 -2.50 -9.77 18.44
N MET A 5 -2.62 -10.14 17.16
CA MET A 5 -2.77 -9.17 16.07
C MET A 5 -4.23 -9.07 15.64
N LEU A 6 -4.74 -7.83 15.54
CA LEU A 6 -6.13 -7.51 15.21
C LEU A 6 -6.17 -6.79 13.87
N ALA A 7 -6.64 -7.47 12.82
CA ALA A 7 -6.68 -6.93 11.47
C ALA A 7 -8.09 -7.02 10.87
N PRO A 8 -8.85 -5.90 10.83
CA PRO A 8 -10.24 -5.85 10.37
C PRO A 8 -10.33 -5.82 8.85
N GLU A 9 -9.75 -6.83 8.20
CA GLU A 9 -9.65 -6.91 6.74
C GLU A 9 -9.65 -8.36 6.23
N PRO A 10 -9.90 -8.59 4.92
CA PRO A 10 -9.88 -9.92 4.32
C PRO A 10 -8.43 -10.40 4.11
N PHE A 11 -7.81 -10.94 5.11
CA PHE A 11 -6.48 -11.52 5.03
C PHE A 11 -6.52 -12.93 4.41
N PHE A 12 -5.70 -13.36 3.49
CA PHE A 12 -4.82 -12.62 2.63
C PHE A 12 -5.50 -12.40 1.27
N GLU A 13 -5.68 -11.13 0.88
CA GLU A 13 -5.98 -10.74 -0.50
C GLU A 13 -4.79 -9.92 -1.01
N PRO A 14 -4.26 -10.14 -2.22
CA PRO A 14 -3.07 -9.47 -2.73
C PRO A 14 -3.37 -8.01 -3.14
N ARG A 15 -3.76 -7.18 -2.18
CA ARG A 15 -4.10 -5.75 -2.38
C ARG A 15 -3.90 -4.96 -1.10
N GLY A 16 -3.42 -3.73 -1.22
CA GLY A 16 -3.42 -2.71 -0.15
C GLY A 16 -2.94 -3.21 1.21
N THR A 17 -3.72 -2.94 2.25
CA THR A 17 -3.41 -3.26 3.66
C THR A 17 -3.15 -4.74 3.91
N PRO A 18 -3.96 -5.72 3.41
CA PRO A 18 -3.67 -7.15 3.57
C PRO A 18 -2.29 -7.58 3.09
N PHE A 19 -1.77 -6.91 2.06
CA PHE A 19 -0.42 -7.19 1.55
C PHE A 19 0.67 -6.65 2.47
N SER A 20 0.50 -5.43 2.99
CA SER A 20 1.41 -4.85 3.99
C SER A 20 1.45 -5.68 5.26
N GLU A 21 0.28 -6.15 5.72
CA GLU A 21 0.14 -7.03 6.88
C GLU A 21 0.86 -8.35 6.70
N TYR A 22 0.78 -8.96 5.51
CA TYR A 22 1.54 -10.18 5.19
C TYR A 22 3.05 -9.98 5.39
N HIS A 23 3.61 -8.86 4.93
CA HIS A 23 5.03 -8.56 5.14
C HIS A 23 5.36 -8.33 6.61
N ARG A 24 4.45 -7.69 7.36
CA ARG A 24 4.61 -7.52 8.81
C ARG A 24 4.66 -8.85 9.53
N LEU A 25 3.75 -9.77 9.19
CA LEU A 25 3.71 -11.12 9.76
C LEU A 25 4.98 -11.92 9.43
N LYS A 26 5.50 -11.82 8.19
CA LYS A 26 6.78 -12.45 7.82
C LYS A 26 7.94 -11.90 8.64
N ALA A 27 8.03 -10.58 8.80
CA ALA A 27 9.07 -9.95 9.60
C ALA A 27 9.00 -10.38 11.07
N LEU A 28 7.80 -10.46 11.66
CA LEU A 28 7.60 -10.92 13.03
C LEU A 28 7.99 -12.39 13.21
N SER A 29 7.66 -13.21 12.24
CA SER A 29 8.07 -14.63 12.22
C SER A 29 9.60 -14.77 12.18
N GLU A 30 10.30 -13.97 11.36
CA GLU A 30 11.77 -13.95 11.30
C GLU A 30 12.42 -13.47 12.60
N LEU A 31 11.77 -12.55 13.28
CA LEU A 31 12.19 -12.07 14.61
C LEU A 31 11.88 -13.08 15.72
N GLY A 32 11.32 -14.25 15.38
CA GLY A 32 11.01 -15.33 16.33
C GLY A 32 9.76 -15.06 17.19
N HIS A 33 8.89 -14.14 16.77
CA HIS A 33 7.63 -13.89 17.47
C HIS A 33 6.56 -14.89 17.04
N HIS A 34 5.65 -15.25 17.96
CA HIS A 34 4.45 -16.04 17.70
C HIS A 34 3.26 -15.10 17.56
N VAL A 35 2.54 -15.20 16.47
CA VAL A 35 1.42 -14.30 16.18
C VAL A 35 0.11 -15.09 16.05
N ASP A 36 -0.88 -14.70 16.85
CA ASP A 36 -2.27 -15.08 16.67
C ASP A 36 -2.98 -13.92 15.95
N LEU A 37 -3.22 -14.09 14.65
CA LEU A 37 -3.93 -13.13 13.84
C LEU A 37 -5.44 -13.37 13.94
N VAL A 38 -6.19 -12.37 14.39
CA VAL A 38 -7.65 -12.33 14.30
C VAL A 38 -8.05 -11.42 13.16
N THR A 39 -8.84 -11.96 12.22
CA THR A 39 -9.18 -11.26 10.96
C THR A 39 -10.59 -11.60 10.47
N TYR A 40 -11.05 -10.95 9.41
CA TYR A 40 -12.33 -11.22 8.79
C TYR A 40 -12.43 -12.65 8.22
N PRO A 41 -13.67 -13.16 8.00
CA PRO A 41 -13.90 -14.54 7.56
C PRO A 41 -13.58 -14.80 6.09
N ILE A 42 -13.19 -13.77 5.34
CA ILE A 42 -12.90 -13.81 3.90
C ILE A 42 -11.39 -13.68 3.71
N GLY A 43 -10.87 -14.24 2.63
CA GLY A 43 -9.46 -14.24 2.29
C GLY A 43 -8.89 -15.66 2.23
N ARG A 44 -7.58 -15.76 2.07
CA ARG A 44 -6.85 -17.03 1.96
C ARG A 44 -5.93 -17.24 3.15
N ASP A 45 -5.68 -18.48 3.51
CA ASP A 45 -4.66 -18.79 4.51
C ASP A 45 -3.29 -18.87 3.83
N VAL A 46 -2.27 -18.40 4.55
CA VAL A 46 -0.87 -18.45 4.13
C VAL A 46 -0.05 -19.17 5.19
N ALA A 47 0.91 -19.97 4.76
CA ALA A 47 1.82 -20.64 5.65
C ALA A 47 3.01 -19.73 5.99
N ILE A 48 3.00 -19.18 7.21
CA ILE A 48 4.12 -18.43 7.79
C ILE A 48 4.47 -19.14 9.11
N PRO A 49 5.77 -19.44 9.36
CA PRO A 49 6.18 -20.02 10.63
C PRO A 49 5.69 -19.17 11.83
N ASN A 50 5.28 -19.80 12.92
CA ASN A 50 4.79 -19.14 14.15
C ASN A 50 3.53 -18.28 13.98
N LEU A 51 2.79 -18.37 12.86
CA LEU A 51 1.51 -17.70 12.64
C LEU A 51 0.36 -18.68 12.83
N ARG A 52 -0.68 -18.25 13.57
CA ARG A 52 -1.98 -18.89 13.63
C ARG A 52 -3.05 -17.89 13.21
N ILE A 53 -3.91 -18.26 12.27
CA ILE A 53 -4.97 -17.39 11.74
C ILE A 53 -6.31 -17.78 12.36
N PHE A 54 -7.01 -16.83 12.95
CA PHE A 54 -8.33 -16.99 13.55
C PHE A 54 -9.32 -16.08 12.84
N ARG A 55 -10.17 -16.67 12.02
CA ARG A 55 -11.19 -15.92 11.27
C ARG A 55 -12.44 -15.74 12.11
N ALA A 56 -13.03 -14.55 12.03
CA ALA A 56 -14.37 -14.30 12.56
C ALA A 56 -15.41 -15.22 11.89
N TRP A 57 -16.55 -15.41 12.52
CA TRP A 57 -17.64 -16.16 11.92
C TRP A 57 -18.14 -15.50 10.64
N ARG A 58 -18.39 -16.31 9.60
CA ARG A 58 -18.84 -15.82 8.30
C ARG A 58 -20.36 -15.83 8.20
N PRO A 59 -21.02 -14.65 8.11
CA PRO A 59 -22.46 -14.61 7.81
C PRO A 59 -22.75 -15.16 6.40
N PRO A 60 -23.84 -15.94 6.21
CA PRO A 60 -24.12 -16.61 4.94
C PRO A 60 -24.19 -15.72 3.71
N LEU A 61 -24.59 -14.45 3.88
CA LEU A 61 -24.79 -13.50 2.77
C LEU A 61 -23.54 -12.65 2.46
N VAL A 62 -22.44 -12.81 3.22
CA VAL A 62 -21.23 -12.01 3.02
C VAL A 62 -20.24 -12.76 2.14
N SER A 63 -20.12 -12.34 0.88
CA SER A 63 -19.17 -12.91 -0.10
C SER A 63 -17.96 -12.01 -0.36
N LYS A 64 -18.11 -10.68 -0.19
CA LYS A 64 -17.04 -9.70 -0.41
C LYS A 64 -17.11 -8.60 0.67
N VAL A 65 -15.95 -8.04 1.03
CA VAL A 65 -15.84 -6.85 1.88
C VAL A 65 -15.56 -5.65 1.00
N ARG A 66 -16.40 -4.62 1.08
CA ARG A 66 -16.18 -3.35 0.36
C ARG A 66 -15.08 -2.54 1.03
N ILE A 67 -14.30 -1.83 0.23
CA ILE A 67 -13.33 -0.87 0.72
C ILE A 67 -14.09 0.33 1.32
N GLY A 68 -13.65 0.80 2.48
CA GLY A 68 -14.26 1.93 3.19
C GLY A 68 -15.37 1.55 4.19
N PRO A 69 -15.92 2.54 4.91
CA PRO A 69 -16.96 2.32 5.91
C PRO A 69 -18.21 1.70 5.30
N SER A 70 -18.73 0.62 5.89
CA SER A 70 -19.96 -0.03 5.43
C SER A 70 -20.64 -0.75 6.59
N PHE A 71 -21.95 -0.92 6.50
CA PHE A 71 -22.72 -1.68 7.50
C PHE A 71 -22.20 -3.13 7.63
N THR A 72 -21.78 -3.73 6.54
CA THR A 72 -21.17 -5.07 6.53
C THR A 72 -19.91 -5.12 7.40
N LYS A 73 -19.04 -4.08 7.35
CA LYS A 73 -17.86 -4.00 8.22
C LYS A 73 -18.25 -3.97 9.68
N LEU A 74 -19.23 -3.16 10.07
CA LEU A 74 -19.68 -3.08 11.47
C LEU A 74 -20.15 -4.43 12.02
N VAL A 75 -20.87 -5.23 11.20
CA VAL A 75 -21.26 -6.59 11.58
C VAL A 75 -20.04 -7.50 11.73
N LEU A 76 -19.10 -7.44 10.78
CA LEU A 76 -17.88 -8.25 10.82
C LEU A 76 -16.99 -7.86 12.01
N ASP A 77 -16.88 -6.58 12.34
CA ASP A 77 -16.14 -6.09 13.51
C ASP A 77 -16.74 -6.64 14.80
N THR A 78 -18.07 -6.63 14.93
CA THR A 78 -18.76 -7.23 16.09
C THR A 78 -18.47 -8.72 16.22
N LEU A 79 -18.49 -9.47 15.12
CA LEU A 79 -18.16 -10.90 15.11
C LEU A 79 -16.67 -11.16 15.40
N MET A 80 -15.81 -10.25 14.98
CA MET A 80 -14.40 -10.30 15.30
C MET A 80 -14.14 -10.10 16.79
N LEU A 81 -14.90 -9.21 17.47
CA LEU A 81 -14.83 -9.04 18.92
C LEU A 81 -15.11 -10.34 19.69
N LEU A 82 -16.08 -11.15 19.23
CA LEU A 82 -16.36 -12.47 19.84
C LEU A 82 -15.17 -13.44 19.68
N THR A 83 -14.50 -13.38 18.53
CA THR A 83 -13.30 -14.20 18.28
C THR A 83 -12.14 -13.74 19.17
N ILE A 84 -11.94 -12.43 19.31
CA ILE A 84 -10.94 -11.82 20.19
C ILE A 84 -11.20 -12.25 21.64
N ALA A 85 -12.43 -12.11 22.14
CA ALA A 85 -12.80 -12.50 23.50
C ALA A 85 -12.49 -13.98 23.79
N ARG A 86 -12.79 -14.87 22.82
CA ARG A 86 -12.43 -16.31 22.95
C ARG A 86 -10.93 -16.53 22.99
N ARG A 87 -10.14 -15.72 22.26
CA ARG A 87 -8.67 -15.85 22.24
C ARG A 87 -8.07 -15.42 23.58
N VAL A 88 -8.42 -14.23 24.07
CA VAL A 88 -7.89 -13.69 25.32
C VAL A 88 -8.35 -14.47 26.55
N SER A 89 -9.48 -15.19 26.47
CA SER A 89 -9.92 -16.09 27.56
C SER A 89 -9.16 -17.41 27.61
N ARG A 90 -8.49 -17.82 26.55
CA ARG A 90 -7.82 -19.13 26.44
C ARG A 90 -6.29 -19.02 26.44
N GLU A 91 -5.75 -17.88 26.11
CA GLU A 91 -4.33 -17.69 25.89
C GLU A 91 -3.86 -16.38 26.52
N ARG A 92 -2.62 -16.34 26.97
CA ARG A 92 -1.96 -15.12 27.41
C ARG A 92 -1.10 -14.55 26.29
N TYR A 93 -1.09 -13.25 26.17
CA TYR A 93 -0.32 -12.51 25.17
C TYR A 93 0.64 -11.55 25.87
N ASP A 94 1.80 -11.34 25.25
CA ASP A 94 2.83 -10.41 25.73
C ASP A 94 2.61 -8.99 25.17
N ALA A 95 1.90 -8.88 24.03
CA ALA A 95 1.59 -7.61 23.39
C ALA A 95 0.34 -7.74 22.52
N ILE A 96 -0.30 -6.59 22.27
CA ILE A 96 -1.38 -6.44 21.29
C ILE A 96 -0.87 -5.58 20.15
N HIS A 97 -1.15 -6.01 18.93
CA HIS A 97 -0.89 -5.26 17.70
C HIS A 97 -2.22 -5.08 16.97
N SER A 98 -2.60 -3.87 16.63
CA SER A 98 -3.86 -3.59 15.94
C SER A 98 -3.68 -2.74 14.70
N HIS A 99 -4.56 -2.96 13.74
CA HIS A 99 -4.65 -2.21 12.49
C HIS A 99 -5.97 -1.44 12.42
N GLU A 100 -5.98 -0.33 11.72
CA GLU A 100 -7.17 0.46 11.37
C GLU A 100 -8.11 0.69 12.59
N GLU A 101 -9.43 0.57 12.42
CA GLU A 101 -10.43 0.78 13.47
C GLU A 101 -10.27 -0.12 14.69
N MET A 102 -9.60 -1.27 14.57
CA MET A 102 -9.31 -2.14 15.72
C MET A 102 -8.29 -1.55 16.70
N GLY A 103 -7.68 -0.41 16.37
CA GLY A 103 -6.83 0.36 17.27
C GLY A 103 -7.53 0.70 18.60
N LEU A 104 -8.81 1.11 18.59
CA LEU A 104 -9.56 1.38 19.83
C LEU A 104 -9.72 0.13 20.69
N VAL A 105 -10.04 -0.99 20.07
CA VAL A 105 -10.15 -2.30 20.75
C VAL A 105 -8.79 -2.70 21.31
N GLY A 106 -7.71 -2.48 20.55
CA GLY A 106 -6.33 -2.75 20.97
C GLY A 106 -5.95 -1.96 22.22
N VAL A 107 -6.23 -0.65 22.25
CA VAL A 107 -5.99 0.21 23.42
C VAL A 107 -6.79 -0.26 24.63
N TRP A 108 -8.06 -0.60 24.46
CA TRP A 108 -8.91 -1.10 25.55
C TRP A 108 -8.41 -2.42 26.10
N LEU A 109 -8.10 -3.39 25.23
CA LEU A 109 -7.55 -4.70 25.61
C LEU A 109 -6.20 -4.58 26.30
N SER A 110 -5.32 -3.72 25.82
CA SER A 110 -4.02 -3.44 26.42
C SER A 110 -4.16 -3.03 27.88
N ARG A 111 -5.06 -2.09 28.15
CA ARG A 111 -5.35 -1.62 29.52
C ARG A 111 -5.95 -2.72 30.39
N TRP A 112 -6.90 -3.48 29.85
CA TRP A 112 -7.59 -4.54 30.58
C TRP A 112 -6.67 -5.73 30.91
N LEU A 113 -5.80 -6.12 29.98
CA LEU A 113 -4.86 -7.24 30.14
C LEU A 113 -3.53 -6.83 30.79
N GLY A 114 -3.24 -5.54 30.91
CA GLY A 114 -1.97 -5.03 31.44
C GLY A 114 -0.77 -5.32 30.51
N VAL A 115 -0.99 -5.38 29.20
CA VAL A 115 0.06 -5.67 28.19
C VAL A 115 0.23 -4.48 27.23
N PRO A 116 1.45 -4.25 26.67
CA PRO A 116 1.68 -3.13 25.76
C PRO A 116 0.91 -3.28 24.44
N HIS A 117 0.60 -2.12 23.82
CA HIS A 117 -0.10 -2.00 22.56
C HIS A 117 0.73 -1.32 21.51
N LEU A 118 0.75 -1.89 20.31
CA LEU A 118 1.27 -1.30 19.09
C LEU A 118 0.11 -1.03 18.12
N TYR A 119 0.04 0.19 17.61
CA TYR A 119 -0.91 0.58 16.57
C TYR A 119 -0.21 0.73 15.24
N ASP A 120 -0.61 -0.04 14.23
CA ASP A 120 -0.11 0.03 12.84
C ASP A 120 -1.10 0.84 11.99
N MET A 121 -0.77 2.11 11.73
CA MET A 121 -1.62 3.10 11.09
C MET A 121 -1.40 3.10 9.57
N HIS A 122 -2.33 2.50 8.82
CA HIS A 122 -2.29 2.44 7.36
C HIS A 122 -3.01 3.61 6.67
N SER A 123 -3.86 4.31 7.40
CA SER A 123 -4.62 5.46 6.90
C SER A 123 -5.17 6.29 8.05
N SER A 124 -5.52 7.55 7.78
CA SER A 124 -6.25 8.37 8.73
C SER A 124 -7.75 8.12 8.64
N LEU A 125 -8.40 7.83 9.77
CA LEU A 125 -9.85 7.63 9.83
C LEU A 125 -10.65 8.85 9.35
N PRO A 126 -10.32 10.10 9.72
CA PRO A 126 -10.96 11.30 9.18
C PRO A 126 -10.78 11.45 7.67
N GLN A 127 -9.61 11.09 7.11
CA GLN A 127 -9.38 11.12 5.66
C GLN A 127 -10.21 10.05 4.93
N GLN A 128 -10.33 8.85 5.48
CA GLN A 128 -11.22 7.82 4.92
C GLN A 128 -12.65 8.33 4.81
N LEU A 129 -13.17 9.01 5.84
CA LEU A 129 -14.52 9.62 5.78
C LEU A 129 -14.66 10.66 4.67
N SER A 130 -13.63 11.46 4.42
CA SER A 130 -13.69 12.50 3.38
C SER A 130 -13.72 11.92 1.96
N ASN A 131 -13.14 10.75 1.76
CA ASN A 131 -13.12 10.04 0.47
C ASN A 131 -14.46 9.36 0.13
N PHE A 132 -15.31 9.14 1.13
CA PHE A 132 -16.63 8.57 0.95
C PHE A 132 -17.72 9.63 1.24
N THR A 133 -18.75 9.69 0.43
CA THR A 133 -19.82 10.71 0.40
C THR A 133 -20.57 10.96 1.73
N TYR A 134 -20.21 10.25 2.79
CA TYR A 134 -20.79 10.40 4.15
C TYR A 134 -20.21 11.58 4.96
N SER A 135 -19.31 12.37 4.41
CA SER A 135 -18.47 13.33 5.15
C SER A 135 -19.16 14.65 5.54
N ARG A 136 -20.46 14.84 5.31
CA ARG A 136 -21.16 16.11 5.63
C ARG A 136 -21.50 16.28 7.13
N SER A 137 -21.40 15.23 7.94
CA SER A 137 -21.68 15.32 9.38
C SER A 137 -20.42 15.74 10.16
N GLY A 138 -20.41 16.98 10.66
CA GLY A 138 -19.35 17.48 11.54
C GLY A 138 -19.18 16.65 12.83
N VAL A 139 -20.27 16.06 13.34
CA VAL A 139 -20.26 15.19 14.52
C VAL A 139 -19.50 13.89 14.23
N LEU A 140 -19.78 13.26 13.08
CA LEU A 140 -19.08 12.01 12.70
C LEU A 140 -17.59 12.26 12.52
N ARG A 141 -17.20 13.36 11.88
CA ARG A 141 -15.79 13.73 11.73
C ARG A 141 -15.12 13.94 13.09
N ARG A 142 -15.75 14.63 14.04
CA ARG A 142 -15.21 14.81 15.40
C ARG A 142 -15.03 13.48 16.12
N LEU A 143 -16.00 12.56 15.98
CA LEU A 143 -15.92 11.23 16.58
C LEU A 143 -14.74 10.43 16.03
N PHE A 144 -14.54 10.43 14.72
CA PHE A 144 -13.42 9.70 14.07
C PHE A 144 -12.07 10.34 14.42
N THR A 145 -11.98 11.68 14.47
CA THR A 145 -10.77 12.37 14.92
C THR A 145 -10.46 12.01 16.40
N TRP A 146 -11.46 12.03 17.26
CA TRP A 146 -11.31 11.61 18.65
C TRP A 146 -10.83 10.17 18.76
N ALA A 147 -11.44 9.25 18.00
CA ALA A 147 -11.06 7.84 17.99
C ALA A 147 -9.60 7.66 17.57
N GLU A 148 -9.17 8.32 16.48
CA GLU A 148 -7.79 8.28 15.99
C GLU A 148 -6.80 8.79 17.03
N VAL A 149 -7.09 9.93 17.68
CA VAL A 149 -6.27 10.46 18.77
C VAL A 149 -6.17 9.46 19.94
N GLN A 150 -7.29 8.80 20.32
CA GLN A 150 -7.26 7.78 21.38
C GLN A 150 -6.41 6.56 21.00
N MET A 151 -6.45 6.12 19.74
CA MET A 151 -5.62 5.02 19.25
C MET A 151 -4.14 5.38 19.27
N VAL A 152 -3.79 6.56 18.77
CA VAL A 152 -2.40 7.04 18.70
C VAL A 152 -1.84 7.28 20.09
N LEU A 153 -2.53 8.07 20.93
CA LEU A 153 -2.05 8.42 22.27
C LEU A 153 -2.14 7.27 23.28
N GLY A 154 -3.05 6.32 23.04
CA GLY A 154 -3.22 5.13 23.89
C GLY A 154 -2.23 4.01 23.59
N SER A 155 -1.39 4.13 22.57
CA SER A 155 -0.42 3.12 22.15
C SER A 155 0.98 3.42 22.67
N GLN A 156 1.74 2.39 23.05
CA GLN A 156 3.15 2.50 23.44
C GLN A 156 4.06 2.64 22.23
N SER A 157 3.67 2.09 21.09
CA SER A 157 4.36 2.25 19.81
C SER A 157 3.35 2.44 18.70
N VAL A 158 3.66 3.33 17.75
CA VAL A 158 2.84 3.57 16.56
C VAL A 158 3.72 3.34 15.32
N ILE A 159 3.25 2.56 14.39
CA ILE A 159 3.86 2.42 13.07
C ILE A 159 3.02 3.24 12.09
N THR A 160 3.69 3.98 11.22
CA THR A 160 3.08 4.71 10.09
C THR A 160 3.70 4.23 8.79
N ILE A 161 2.93 4.24 7.70
CA ILE A 161 3.39 3.70 6.40
C ILE A 161 3.84 4.76 5.40
N CYS A 162 3.67 6.04 5.71
CA CYS A 162 4.11 7.15 4.88
C CYS A 162 4.39 8.39 5.74
N GLN A 163 5.13 9.34 5.16
CA GLN A 163 5.56 10.55 5.87
C GLN A 163 4.37 11.40 6.32
N GLU A 164 3.32 11.51 5.53
CA GLU A 164 2.12 12.28 5.91
C GLU A 164 1.48 11.76 7.21
N LEU A 165 1.33 10.43 7.35
CA LEU A 165 0.83 9.83 8.58
C LEU A 165 1.80 10.01 9.74
N GLN A 166 3.12 9.97 9.48
CA GLN A 166 4.14 10.23 10.49
C GLN A 166 4.05 11.67 11.03
N ASP A 167 3.83 12.64 10.14
CA ASP A 167 3.65 14.04 10.50
C ASP A 167 2.34 14.26 11.29
N GLU A 168 1.27 13.54 10.92
CA GLU A 168 -0.01 13.57 11.65
C GLU A 168 0.15 13.03 13.07
N VAL A 169 0.78 11.87 13.24
CA VAL A 169 1.07 11.27 14.56
C VAL A 169 1.96 12.19 15.38
N THR A 170 2.92 12.86 14.75
CA THR A 170 3.79 13.86 15.42
C THR A 170 2.99 15.08 15.88
N ARG A 171 2.07 15.59 15.06
CA ARG A 171 1.15 16.69 15.43
C ARG A 171 0.21 16.32 16.58
N MET A 172 -0.16 15.04 16.68
CA MET A 172 -0.93 14.52 17.82
C MET A 172 -0.11 14.37 19.11
N GLY A 173 1.23 14.63 19.09
CA GLY A 173 2.11 14.52 20.25
C GLY A 173 2.65 13.12 20.53
N ALA A 174 2.67 12.23 19.53
CA ALA A 174 3.19 10.86 19.65
C ALA A 174 4.42 10.58 18.76
N GLY A 175 5.11 11.62 18.30
CA GLY A 175 6.28 11.49 17.42
C GLY A 175 7.44 10.70 18.02
N ASP A 176 7.64 10.80 19.34
CA ASP A 176 8.67 10.08 20.10
C ASP A 176 8.51 8.55 20.11
N ARG A 177 7.27 8.08 20.01
CA ARG A 177 6.90 6.66 20.01
C ARG A 177 6.41 6.14 18.66
N SER A 178 6.44 6.96 17.62
CA SER A 178 6.13 6.55 16.26
C SER A 178 7.37 6.18 15.46
N LEU A 179 7.18 5.27 14.51
CA LEU A 179 8.18 4.85 13.54
C LEU A 179 7.55 4.80 12.15
N LEU A 180 8.20 5.48 11.21
CA LEU A 180 7.89 5.33 9.80
C LEU A 180 8.48 4.00 9.29
N ILE A 181 7.60 3.09 8.93
CA ILE A 181 7.96 1.81 8.30
C ILE A 181 7.14 1.68 7.03
N GLU A 182 7.71 2.19 5.96
CA GLU A 182 7.10 2.17 4.63
C GLU A 182 6.93 0.74 4.13
N ASN A 183 5.96 0.57 3.22
CA ASN A 183 5.67 -0.73 2.67
C ASN A 183 6.86 -1.27 1.88
N VAL A 184 7.36 -2.44 2.30
CA VAL A 184 8.44 -3.11 1.60
C VAL A 184 7.87 -3.94 0.48
N MET A 185 8.64 -4.00 -0.54
CA MET A 185 8.51 -4.97 -1.60
C MET A 185 8.99 -6.33 -1.14
N GLY A 186 8.25 -7.28 -1.45
CA GLY A 186 8.61 -8.66 -1.23
C GLY A 186 7.37 -9.55 -1.21
N GLY A 187 7.44 -10.67 -1.80
CA GLY A 187 6.38 -11.59 -2.08
C GLY A 187 6.51 -12.02 -3.53
N GLU A 188 5.41 -12.38 -4.15
CA GLU A 188 5.42 -12.86 -5.54
C GLU A 188 6.00 -11.86 -6.56
N VAL A 189 6.13 -10.56 -6.20
CA VAL A 189 6.63 -9.49 -7.09
C VAL A 189 8.15 -9.32 -7.05
N ASP A 190 8.83 -9.81 -5.99
CA ASP A 190 10.30 -9.82 -5.90
C ASP A 190 10.92 -11.10 -6.48
N GLU A 191 10.10 -12.01 -7.00
CA GLU A 191 10.58 -13.21 -7.66
C GLU A 191 11.23 -12.85 -9.02
N ALA A 192 12.17 -13.71 -9.46
CA ALA A 192 12.73 -13.58 -10.78
C ALA A 192 11.61 -13.64 -11.85
N PRO A 193 11.77 -12.92 -12.98
CA PRO A 193 10.79 -12.95 -14.05
C PRO A 193 10.43 -14.38 -14.43
N SER A 194 9.15 -14.69 -14.45
CA SER A 194 8.64 -16.03 -14.76
C SER A 194 8.70 -16.36 -16.26
N LYS A 195 8.81 -15.32 -17.09
CA LYS A 195 8.90 -15.42 -18.56
C LYS A 195 9.95 -14.43 -19.08
N PRO A 196 10.68 -14.76 -20.15
CA PRO A 196 11.56 -13.83 -20.83
C PRO A 196 10.80 -12.58 -21.36
N ALA A 197 11.49 -11.46 -21.42
CA ALA A 197 10.93 -10.22 -21.97
C ALA A 197 10.40 -10.38 -23.41
N ALA A 198 11.12 -11.16 -24.25
CA ALA A 198 10.72 -11.44 -25.62
C ALA A 198 9.37 -12.17 -25.71
N ASP A 199 9.10 -13.11 -24.81
CA ASP A 199 7.84 -13.85 -24.78
C ASP A 199 6.67 -12.92 -24.40
N ILE A 200 6.87 -11.98 -23.47
CA ILE A 200 5.86 -10.96 -23.15
C ILE A 200 5.59 -10.07 -24.34
N ARG A 201 6.64 -9.57 -25.01
CA ARG A 201 6.49 -8.72 -26.21
C ARG A 201 5.72 -9.46 -27.33
N THR A 202 6.10 -10.70 -27.62
CA THR A 202 5.46 -11.52 -28.64
C THR A 202 3.99 -11.81 -28.30
N ALA A 203 3.71 -12.21 -27.05
CA ALA A 203 2.35 -12.53 -26.59
C ALA A 203 1.38 -11.34 -26.71
N TRP A 204 1.89 -10.12 -26.61
CA TRP A 204 1.08 -8.91 -26.64
C TRP A 204 1.26 -8.08 -27.92
N GLY A 205 1.87 -8.66 -28.98
CA GLY A 205 2.03 -8.01 -30.27
C GLY A 205 2.90 -6.75 -30.24
N ILE A 206 3.86 -6.67 -29.31
CA ILE A 206 4.80 -5.56 -29.16
C ILE A 206 6.03 -5.87 -30.03
N PRO A 207 6.43 -5.01 -30.99
CA PRO A 207 7.65 -5.18 -31.77
C PRO A 207 8.89 -5.31 -30.86
N ALA A 208 9.85 -6.12 -31.26
CA ALA A 208 11.03 -6.43 -30.44
C ALA A 208 11.88 -5.20 -30.11
N ASP A 209 11.92 -4.23 -31.00
CA ASP A 209 12.68 -2.99 -30.94
C ASP A 209 11.86 -1.77 -30.45
N ALA A 210 10.55 -1.92 -30.28
CA ALA A 210 9.68 -0.85 -29.82
C ALA A 210 10.03 -0.42 -28.39
N PRO A 211 10.21 0.88 -28.10
CA PRO A 211 10.29 1.38 -26.74
C PRO A 211 8.96 1.14 -26.00
N VAL A 212 9.03 0.67 -24.74
CA VAL A 212 7.85 0.30 -23.95
C VAL A 212 7.78 1.10 -22.66
N ALA A 213 6.72 1.88 -22.49
CA ALA A 213 6.32 2.47 -21.22
C ALA A 213 5.29 1.56 -20.53
N LEU A 214 5.51 1.20 -19.29
CA LEU A 214 4.67 0.26 -18.55
C LEU A 214 3.92 0.95 -17.40
N TYR A 215 2.62 0.75 -17.36
CA TYR A 215 1.78 0.98 -16.18
C TYR A 215 1.31 -0.37 -15.61
N THR A 216 1.40 -0.53 -14.27
CA THR A 216 0.78 -1.66 -13.58
C THR A 216 -0.15 -1.15 -12.47
N GLY A 217 -1.35 -1.74 -12.33
CA GLY A 217 -2.26 -1.40 -11.24
C GLY A 217 -3.74 -1.48 -11.57
N THR A 218 -4.56 -1.07 -10.60
CA THR A 218 -6.02 -0.96 -10.77
C THR A 218 -6.38 0.26 -11.64
N PHE A 219 -7.61 0.26 -12.18
CA PHE A 219 -8.10 1.38 -13.02
C PHE A 219 -9.07 2.29 -12.24
N GLU A 220 -8.83 2.42 -10.93
CA GLU A 220 -9.54 3.43 -10.14
C GLU A 220 -9.22 4.83 -10.66
N ALA A 221 -10.22 5.74 -10.66
CA ALA A 221 -10.10 7.07 -11.27
C ALA A 221 -8.86 7.85 -10.81
N TYR A 222 -8.49 7.73 -9.53
CA TYR A 222 -7.32 8.42 -8.97
C TYR A 222 -5.98 7.87 -9.48
N GLN A 223 -5.96 6.69 -10.09
CA GLN A 223 -4.74 6.11 -10.67
C GLN A 223 -4.29 6.77 -11.98
N GLY A 224 -5.18 7.56 -12.62
CA GLY A 224 -4.83 8.38 -13.78
C GLY A 224 -4.65 7.61 -15.08
N VAL A 225 -5.34 6.49 -15.27
CA VAL A 225 -5.28 5.74 -16.56
C VAL A 225 -5.78 6.60 -17.72
N GLU A 226 -6.82 7.44 -17.52
CA GLU A 226 -7.30 8.38 -18.55
C GLU A 226 -6.23 9.44 -18.90
N LEU A 227 -5.52 9.98 -17.90
CA LEU A 227 -4.38 10.87 -18.13
C LEU A 227 -3.28 10.19 -18.97
N LEU A 228 -3.02 8.90 -18.71
CA LEU A 228 -2.04 8.13 -19.48
C LEU A 228 -2.53 7.90 -20.92
N VAL A 229 -3.83 7.69 -21.15
CA VAL A 229 -4.40 7.59 -22.50
C VAL A 229 -4.23 8.90 -23.28
N ASP A 230 -4.56 10.04 -22.65
CA ASP A 230 -4.38 11.36 -23.29
C ASP A 230 -2.89 11.62 -23.60
N ALA A 231 -1.99 11.28 -22.70
CA ALA A 231 -0.55 11.39 -22.93
C ALA A 231 -0.05 10.43 -24.03
N ALA A 232 -0.60 9.22 -24.12
CA ALA A 232 -0.25 8.27 -25.18
C ALA A 232 -0.70 8.74 -26.56
N ALA A 233 -1.84 9.45 -26.66
CA ALA A 233 -2.28 10.07 -27.91
C ALA A 233 -1.27 11.14 -28.42
N ILE A 234 -0.81 11.99 -27.51
CA ILE A 234 0.22 13.00 -27.84
C ILE A 234 1.55 12.33 -28.18
N LEU A 235 1.95 11.31 -27.42
CA LEU A 235 3.18 10.55 -27.69
C LEU A 235 3.16 9.90 -29.08
N ALA A 236 2.01 9.40 -29.52
CA ALA A 236 1.85 8.75 -30.82
C ALA A 236 2.19 9.68 -32.03
N GLU A 237 2.00 10.98 -31.87
CA GLU A 237 2.34 11.97 -32.91
C GLU A 237 3.86 12.06 -33.13
N SER A 238 4.67 11.98 -32.08
CA SER A 238 6.13 12.10 -32.11
C SER A 238 6.86 10.76 -32.12
N ARG A 239 6.29 9.73 -31.47
CA ARG A 239 6.88 8.40 -31.30
C ARG A 239 5.86 7.28 -31.61
N PRO A 240 5.42 7.15 -32.87
CA PRO A 240 4.49 6.10 -33.29
C PRO A 240 5.07 4.68 -33.15
N ASP A 241 6.39 4.56 -33.00
CA ASP A 241 7.13 3.32 -32.73
C ASP A 241 7.00 2.87 -31.27
N ALA A 242 6.74 3.77 -30.33
CA ALA A 242 6.61 3.45 -28.92
C ALA A 242 5.33 2.68 -28.60
N ARG A 243 5.34 1.96 -27.47
CA ARG A 243 4.15 1.27 -26.93
C ARG A 243 3.95 1.63 -25.47
N VAL A 244 2.68 1.84 -25.11
CA VAL A 244 2.26 2.04 -23.71
C VAL A 244 1.52 0.78 -23.27
N LEU A 245 2.20 -0.04 -22.48
CA LEU A 245 1.70 -1.31 -21.97
C LEU A 245 0.99 -1.09 -20.64
N VAL A 246 -0.30 -1.42 -20.58
CA VAL A 246 -1.17 -1.16 -19.43
C VAL A 246 -1.65 -2.49 -18.85
N VAL A 247 -1.10 -2.85 -17.68
CA VAL A 247 -1.34 -4.12 -17.01
C VAL A 247 -2.25 -3.90 -15.79
N GLY A 248 -3.42 -4.52 -15.81
CA GLY A 248 -4.40 -4.42 -14.74
C GLY A 248 -5.80 -4.04 -15.24
N GLY A 249 -6.66 -3.68 -14.30
CA GLY A 249 -8.06 -3.34 -14.58
C GLY A 249 -8.96 -4.57 -14.69
N GLU A 250 -10.20 -4.41 -14.24
CA GLU A 250 -11.26 -5.37 -14.46
C GLU A 250 -11.75 -5.33 -15.93
N PRO A 251 -12.36 -6.39 -16.48
CA PRO A 251 -12.73 -6.44 -17.90
C PRO A 251 -13.51 -5.22 -18.38
N GLN A 252 -14.51 -4.76 -17.62
CA GLN A 252 -15.32 -3.59 -17.97
C GLN A 252 -14.51 -2.27 -17.95
N GLN A 253 -13.54 -2.15 -17.02
CA GLN A 253 -12.64 -0.99 -16.94
C GLN A 253 -11.68 -0.98 -18.14
N VAL A 254 -11.17 -2.13 -18.55
CA VAL A 254 -10.31 -2.29 -19.72
C VAL A 254 -11.06 -1.92 -21.01
N ASP A 255 -12.30 -2.40 -21.17
CA ASP A 255 -13.11 -2.10 -22.36
C ASP A 255 -13.41 -0.60 -22.46
N ARG A 256 -13.71 0.05 -21.34
CA ARG A 256 -13.87 1.50 -21.28
C ARG A 256 -12.58 2.23 -21.64
N ALA A 257 -11.43 1.83 -21.09
CA ALA A 257 -10.14 2.46 -21.39
C ALA A 257 -9.75 2.31 -22.85
N ARG A 258 -10.03 1.13 -23.47
CA ARG A 258 -9.84 0.92 -24.92
C ARG A 258 -10.76 1.80 -25.77
N ALA A 259 -12.00 2.02 -25.36
CA ALA A 259 -12.92 2.90 -26.05
C ALA A 259 -12.41 4.36 -26.01
N VAL A 260 -11.97 4.84 -24.85
CA VAL A 260 -11.36 6.17 -24.70
C VAL A 260 -10.09 6.28 -25.54
N ALA A 261 -9.23 5.25 -25.55
CA ALA A 261 -8.01 5.24 -26.37
C ALA A 261 -8.32 5.36 -27.89
N ARG A 262 -9.38 4.69 -28.38
CA ARG A 262 -9.83 4.86 -29.77
C ARG A 262 -10.32 6.28 -30.05
N GLU A 263 -11.14 6.83 -29.17
CA GLU A 263 -11.67 8.19 -29.29
C GLU A 263 -10.56 9.23 -29.35
N ARG A 264 -9.49 9.02 -28.56
CA ARG A 264 -8.33 9.93 -28.47
C ARG A 264 -7.23 9.65 -29.49
N GLY A 265 -7.35 8.60 -30.34
CA GLY A 265 -6.33 8.24 -31.33
C GLY A 265 -5.09 7.56 -30.75
N ALA A 266 -5.15 7.01 -29.54
CA ALA A 266 -4.05 6.32 -28.86
C ALA A 266 -4.05 4.79 -29.05
N VAL A 267 -5.05 4.22 -29.72
CA VAL A 267 -5.27 2.76 -29.75
C VAL A 267 -4.12 1.98 -30.36
N ASP A 268 -3.41 2.55 -31.33
CA ASP A 268 -2.33 1.87 -32.05
C ASP A 268 -1.02 1.79 -31.24
N VAL A 269 -0.87 2.68 -30.26
CA VAL A 269 0.31 2.71 -29.38
C VAL A 269 0.04 2.10 -28.00
N MET A 270 -1.23 1.81 -27.66
CA MET A 270 -1.59 1.28 -26.34
C MET A 270 -1.94 -0.22 -26.37
N VAL A 271 -1.36 -0.96 -25.44
CA VAL A 271 -1.63 -2.39 -25.24
C VAL A 271 -2.22 -2.61 -23.85
N PHE A 272 -3.46 -3.10 -23.80
CA PHE A 272 -4.16 -3.39 -22.54
C PHE A 272 -4.24 -4.90 -22.31
N THR A 273 -3.64 -5.38 -21.21
CA THR A 273 -3.59 -6.81 -20.91
C THR A 273 -4.75 -7.29 -20.02
N GLY A 274 -5.40 -6.37 -19.32
CA GLY A 274 -6.26 -6.72 -18.20
C GLY A 274 -5.45 -7.18 -16.97
N GLN A 275 -6.14 -7.73 -15.99
CA GLN A 275 -5.52 -8.19 -14.75
C GLN A 275 -4.65 -9.43 -15.02
N GLN A 276 -3.40 -9.36 -14.56
CA GLN A 276 -2.43 -10.45 -14.68
C GLN A 276 -2.07 -11.00 -13.28
N PRO A 277 -1.64 -12.27 -13.19
CA PRO A 277 -1.14 -12.83 -11.94
C PRO A 277 0.05 -12.02 -11.40
N ALA A 278 0.11 -11.78 -10.09
CA ALA A 278 1.16 -10.98 -9.47
C ALA A 278 2.57 -11.49 -9.80
N ARG A 279 2.77 -12.82 -9.83
CA ARG A 279 4.03 -13.47 -10.21
C ARG A 279 4.51 -13.17 -11.64
N GLU A 280 3.63 -12.69 -12.52
CA GLU A 280 3.99 -12.34 -13.91
C GLU A 280 4.41 -10.87 -14.06
N ILE A 281 4.12 -10.01 -13.08
CA ILE A 281 4.44 -8.59 -13.13
C ILE A 281 5.95 -8.33 -13.34
N PRO A 282 6.90 -9.07 -12.71
CA PRO A 282 8.33 -8.91 -12.99
C PRO A 282 8.69 -9.10 -14.48
N SER A 283 8.01 -10.01 -15.19
CA SER A 283 8.24 -10.24 -16.62
C SER A 283 7.78 -9.06 -17.47
N PHE A 284 6.65 -8.42 -17.13
CA PHE A 284 6.20 -7.19 -17.78
C PHE A 284 7.16 -6.02 -17.52
N VAL A 285 7.67 -5.89 -16.30
CA VAL A 285 8.68 -4.90 -15.95
C VAL A 285 9.97 -5.12 -16.75
N GLN A 286 10.43 -6.37 -16.89
CA GLN A 286 11.61 -6.70 -17.69
C GLN A 286 11.41 -6.39 -19.18
N ALA A 287 10.19 -6.53 -19.70
CA ALA A 287 9.84 -6.26 -21.09
C ALA A 287 9.72 -4.75 -21.42
N SER A 288 9.81 -3.87 -20.41
CA SER A 288 9.62 -2.42 -20.54
C SER A 288 10.91 -1.62 -20.40
N ASP A 289 10.88 -0.36 -20.87
CA ASP A 289 11.99 0.58 -20.83
C ASP A 289 11.77 1.69 -19.79
N VAL A 290 10.51 2.09 -19.54
CA VAL A 290 10.12 3.15 -18.59
C VAL A 290 8.91 2.66 -17.79
N LEU A 291 8.91 2.92 -16.48
CA LEU A 291 7.77 2.62 -15.59
C LEU A 291 7.00 3.90 -15.29
N VAL A 292 5.67 3.85 -15.43
CA VAL A 292 4.83 5.05 -15.34
C VAL A 292 3.85 4.94 -14.17
N SER A 293 3.76 6.00 -13.35
CA SER A 293 2.75 6.17 -12.32
C SER A 293 2.00 7.51 -12.50
N PRO A 294 0.92 7.53 -13.29
CA PRO A 294 0.24 8.75 -13.73
C PRO A 294 -0.85 9.21 -12.75
N ARG A 295 -0.71 8.92 -11.46
CA ARG A 295 -1.72 9.21 -10.43
C ARG A 295 -2.11 10.69 -10.44
N ILE A 296 -3.42 10.98 -10.28
CA ILE A 296 -3.95 12.35 -10.30
C ILE A 296 -4.36 12.86 -8.91
N ARG A 297 -4.42 11.98 -7.90
CA ARG A 297 -4.69 12.33 -6.49
C ARG A 297 -4.37 11.16 -5.56
N GLY A 298 -4.32 11.44 -4.27
CA GLY A 298 -4.05 10.48 -3.20
C GLY A 298 -2.97 11.01 -2.26
N THR A 299 -2.92 10.42 -1.07
CA THR A 299 -2.00 10.80 0.00
C THR A 299 -0.97 9.71 0.28
N ASN A 300 -1.38 8.44 0.20
CA ASN A 300 -0.48 7.31 0.45
C ASN A 300 0.34 6.95 -0.78
N THR A 301 1.61 6.61 -0.58
CA THR A 301 2.49 6.12 -1.65
C THR A 301 1.95 4.81 -2.24
N PRO A 302 1.81 4.72 -3.58
CA PRO A 302 1.39 3.47 -4.23
C PRO A 302 2.42 2.37 -4.01
N LEU A 303 1.99 1.17 -3.65
CA LEU A 303 2.89 0.02 -3.41
C LEU A 303 3.83 -0.27 -4.58
N LYS A 304 3.35 -0.08 -5.81
CA LYS A 304 4.17 -0.28 -7.01
C LYS A 304 5.43 0.59 -7.08
N ILE A 305 5.46 1.74 -6.40
CA ILE A 305 6.64 2.62 -6.40
C ILE A 305 7.85 1.90 -5.81
N TYR A 306 7.67 1.13 -4.76
CA TYR A 306 8.76 0.35 -4.16
C TYR A 306 9.28 -0.75 -5.09
N SER A 307 8.39 -1.44 -5.90
CA SER A 307 8.84 -2.37 -6.96
C SER A 307 9.58 -1.66 -8.06
N TYR A 308 9.05 -0.53 -8.44
CA TYR A 308 9.63 0.26 -9.52
C TYR A 308 11.05 0.72 -9.17
N LEU A 309 11.28 1.18 -7.94
CA LEU A 309 12.61 1.58 -7.46
C LEU A 309 13.65 0.46 -7.58
N ARG A 310 13.25 -0.80 -7.33
CA ARG A 310 14.16 -1.97 -7.37
C ARG A 310 14.32 -2.58 -8.75
N SER A 311 13.46 -2.23 -9.68
CA SER A 311 13.35 -2.89 -10.99
C SER A 311 14.55 -2.71 -11.92
N GLY A 312 15.38 -1.69 -11.69
CA GLY A 312 16.42 -1.28 -12.64
C GLY A 312 15.87 -0.57 -13.87
N ARG A 313 14.64 -0.04 -13.80
CA ARG A 313 14.01 0.78 -14.83
C ARG A 313 13.76 2.19 -14.30
N PRO A 314 13.87 3.24 -15.16
CA PRO A 314 13.54 4.59 -14.74
C PRO A 314 12.05 4.74 -14.45
N ILE A 315 11.74 5.62 -13.52
CA ILE A 315 10.37 5.91 -13.11
C ILE A 315 9.97 7.29 -13.62
N LEU A 316 8.83 7.37 -14.29
CA LEU A 316 8.11 8.59 -14.58
C LEU A 316 6.84 8.64 -13.73
N ALA A 317 6.69 9.67 -12.92
CA ALA A 317 5.54 9.81 -12.04
C ALA A 317 5.03 11.26 -12.00
N THR A 318 3.78 11.43 -11.58
CA THR A 318 3.23 12.76 -11.37
C THR A 318 3.81 13.39 -10.09
N ASN A 319 4.09 14.68 -10.15
CA ASN A 319 4.63 15.48 -9.03
C ASN A 319 3.50 15.80 -8.03
N LEU A 320 3.05 14.79 -7.31
CA LEU A 320 2.02 14.87 -6.28
C LEU A 320 2.54 14.26 -4.97
N LEU A 321 1.98 14.69 -3.85
CA LEU A 321 2.36 14.22 -2.51
C LEU A 321 2.45 12.68 -2.43
N THR A 322 1.52 11.99 -3.06
CA THR A 322 1.48 10.52 -3.13
C THR A 322 2.77 9.88 -3.70
N HIS A 323 3.54 10.61 -4.51
CA HIS A 323 4.82 10.16 -5.06
C HIS A 323 6.02 10.84 -4.39
N THR A 324 5.94 12.14 -4.10
CA THR A 324 7.07 12.94 -3.60
C THR A 324 7.47 12.63 -2.17
N GLN A 325 6.67 11.86 -1.43
CA GLN A 325 7.08 11.28 -0.14
C GLN A 325 8.23 10.28 -0.27
N VAL A 326 8.38 9.65 -1.44
CA VAL A 326 9.38 8.60 -1.70
C VAL A 326 10.28 8.96 -2.89
N LEU A 327 9.71 9.53 -3.94
CA LEU A 327 10.42 9.88 -5.17
C LEU A 327 10.94 11.31 -5.11
N THR A 328 12.21 11.47 -5.47
CA THR A 328 12.87 12.76 -5.70
C THR A 328 13.30 12.87 -7.15
N SER A 329 13.65 14.09 -7.61
CA SER A 329 14.16 14.32 -8.97
C SER A 329 15.48 13.58 -9.28
N ASP A 330 16.21 13.14 -8.24
CA ASP A 330 17.46 12.38 -8.41
C ASP A 330 17.20 10.92 -8.84
N ILE A 331 16.03 10.35 -8.51
CA ILE A 331 15.73 8.93 -8.69
C ILE A 331 14.52 8.68 -9.61
N ALA A 332 13.80 9.73 -9.98
CA ALA A 332 12.62 9.63 -10.86
C ALA A 332 12.44 10.93 -11.64
N VAL A 333 11.75 10.86 -12.78
CA VAL A 333 11.22 12.04 -13.46
C VAL A 333 9.85 12.35 -12.89
N LEU A 334 9.67 13.56 -12.36
CA LEU A 334 8.44 14.04 -11.73
C LEU A 334 7.85 15.17 -12.56
N VAL A 335 6.62 15.00 -13.05
CA VAL A 335 5.93 15.96 -13.93
C VAL A 335 4.57 16.35 -13.36
N PRO A 336 4.02 17.52 -13.71
CA PRO A 336 2.63 17.84 -13.43
C PRO A 336 1.68 16.75 -13.93
N PRO A 337 0.49 16.55 -13.31
CA PRO A 337 -0.51 15.58 -13.78
C PRO A 337 -1.25 16.11 -15.03
N GLU A 338 -0.50 16.36 -16.07
CA GLU A 338 -0.93 16.94 -17.36
C GLU A 338 -0.49 16.06 -18.53
N PRO A 339 -1.35 15.83 -19.55
CA PRO A 339 -1.05 14.92 -20.65
C PRO A 339 0.23 15.30 -21.42
N HIS A 340 0.40 16.58 -21.75
CA HIS A 340 1.59 17.06 -22.49
C HIS A 340 2.88 16.84 -21.70
N ALA A 341 2.90 17.21 -20.41
CA ALA A 341 4.09 17.03 -19.57
C ALA A 341 4.48 15.55 -19.43
N LEU A 342 3.47 14.66 -19.33
CA LEU A 342 3.71 13.22 -19.26
C LEU A 342 4.24 12.67 -20.60
N ALA A 343 3.68 13.10 -21.74
CA ALA A 343 4.10 12.69 -23.09
C ALA A 343 5.52 13.15 -23.41
N GLU A 344 5.84 14.42 -23.15
CA GLU A 344 7.18 14.99 -23.37
C GLU A 344 8.24 14.27 -22.53
N ALA A 345 7.95 14.01 -21.24
CA ALA A 345 8.87 13.28 -20.38
C ALA A 345 9.05 11.83 -20.81
N LEU A 346 7.99 11.16 -21.30
CA LEU A 346 8.10 9.82 -21.89
C LEU A 346 9.00 9.84 -23.13
N ALA A 347 8.78 10.75 -24.06
CA ALA A 347 9.60 10.89 -25.27
C ALA A 347 11.07 11.12 -24.90
N ALA A 348 11.35 12.07 -24.00
CA ALA A 348 12.70 12.37 -23.53
C ALA A 348 13.40 11.15 -22.89
N LEU A 349 12.68 10.37 -22.06
CA LEU A 349 13.23 9.14 -21.48
C LEU A 349 13.46 8.06 -22.54
N ILE A 350 12.62 7.96 -23.56
CA ILE A 350 12.79 7.03 -24.66
C ILE A 350 14.04 7.38 -25.48
N ASP A 351 14.28 8.66 -25.70
CA ASP A 351 15.38 9.17 -26.53
C ASP A 351 16.75 9.13 -25.83
N ASP A 352 16.79 9.08 -24.50
CA ASP A 352 18.05 9.09 -23.74
C ASP A 352 18.25 7.80 -22.89
N PRO A 353 18.84 6.73 -23.46
CA PRO A 353 19.17 5.52 -22.74
C PRO A 353 20.16 5.73 -21.58
N ALA A 354 21.06 6.72 -21.67
CA ALA A 354 22.05 6.99 -20.62
C ALA A 354 21.36 7.61 -19.39
N ALA A 355 20.45 8.56 -19.60
CA ALA A 355 19.63 9.12 -18.52
C ALA A 355 18.76 8.03 -17.85
N ARG A 356 18.16 7.13 -18.66
CA ARG A 356 17.40 6.00 -18.12
C ARG A 356 18.24 5.13 -17.16
N GLN A 357 19.44 4.73 -17.59
CA GLN A 357 20.34 3.91 -16.76
C GLN A 357 20.77 4.64 -15.48
N ALA A 358 21.12 5.91 -15.59
CA ALA A 358 21.55 6.70 -14.44
C ALA A 358 20.44 6.86 -13.40
N LEU A 359 19.21 7.16 -13.82
CA LEU A 359 18.05 7.25 -12.93
C LEU A 359 17.76 5.90 -12.26
N ALA A 360 17.73 4.82 -13.05
CA ALA A 360 17.45 3.48 -12.55
C ALA A 360 18.48 2.99 -11.54
N ALA A 361 19.78 3.26 -11.77
CA ALA A 361 20.85 2.90 -10.86
C ALA A 361 20.73 3.64 -9.51
N ARG A 362 20.45 4.96 -9.53
CA ARG A 362 20.23 5.73 -8.30
C ARG A 362 18.96 5.30 -7.55
N ALA A 363 17.87 5.04 -8.29
CA ALA A 363 16.63 4.54 -7.71
C ALA A 363 16.84 3.22 -6.98
N ARG A 364 17.57 2.30 -7.59
CA ARG A 364 17.92 0.99 -7.00
C ARG A 364 18.77 1.13 -5.75
N ALA A 365 19.80 1.99 -5.77
CA ALA A 365 20.65 2.24 -4.59
C ALA A 365 19.83 2.72 -3.39
N VAL A 366 18.90 3.67 -3.61
CA VAL A 366 17.97 4.14 -2.55
C VAL A 366 17.05 3.02 -2.08
N ALA A 367 16.57 2.18 -2.99
CA ALA A 367 15.70 1.05 -2.63
C ALA A 367 16.44 0.01 -1.77
N ASP A 368 17.68 -0.34 -2.14
CA ASP A 368 18.49 -1.30 -1.40
C ASP A 368 18.87 -0.77 0.00
N GLU A 369 19.11 0.54 0.13
CA GLU A 369 19.41 1.17 1.42
C GLU A 369 18.19 1.29 2.34
N ARG A 370 17.08 1.82 1.82
CA ARG A 370 15.94 2.27 2.63
C ARG A 370 14.78 1.29 2.66
N TYR A 371 14.56 0.55 1.55
CA TYR A 371 13.38 -0.28 1.30
C TYR A 371 13.73 -1.76 1.15
N SER A 372 14.92 -2.19 1.64
CA SER A 372 15.28 -3.60 1.68
C SER A 372 14.48 -4.35 2.76
N ARG A 373 14.41 -5.67 2.60
CA ARG A 373 13.80 -6.55 3.61
C ARG A 373 14.47 -6.42 4.97
N GLU A 374 15.81 -6.36 4.96
CA GLU A 374 16.63 -6.21 6.17
C GLU A 374 16.32 -4.89 6.88
N ALA A 375 16.16 -3.78 6.14
CA ALA A 375 15.76 -2.49 6.70
C ALA A 375 14.36 -2.56 7.33
N TYR A 376 13.43 -3.24 6.67
CA TYR A 376 12.07 -3.44 7.15
C TYR A 376 12.03 -4.28 8.43
N VAL A 377 12.70 -5.43 8.45
CA VAL A 377 12.79 -6.31 9.63
C VAL A 377 13.45 -5.57 10.79
N ARG A 378 14.53 -4.85 10.55
CA ARG A 378 15.23 -4.04 11.57
C ARG A 378 14.31 -2.96 12.16
N ARG A 379 13.59 -2.19 11.32
CA ARG A 379 12.63 -1.18 11.79
C ARG A 379 11.45 -1.80 12.54
N THR A 380 10.97 -2.96 12.08
CA THR A 380 9.93 -3.72 12.80
C THR A 380 10.45 -4.14 14.18
N ALA A 381 11.67 -4.65 14.30
CA ALA A 381 12.28 -4.98 15.58
C ALA A 381 12.38 -3.75 16.51
N GLN A 382 12.73 -2.58 15.97
CA GLN A 382 12.77 -1.32 16.74
C GLN A 382 11.39 -0.93 17.29
N ALA A 383 10.32 -1.08 16.50
CA ALA A 383 8.97 -0.79 16.95
C ALA A 383 8.56 -1.69 18.12
N TYR A 384 8.93 -2.97 18.04
CA TYR A 384 8.64 -3.94 19.12
C TYR A 384 9.55 -3.80 20.34
N ALA A 385 10.79 -3.38 20.18
CA ALA A 385 11.69 -3.08 21.31
C ALA A 385 11.10 -1.98 22.23
N ARG A 386 10.39 -1.01 21.67
CA ARG A 386 9.69 0.04 22.43
C ARG A 386 8.59 -0.51 23.34
N LEU A 387 7.94 -1.63 22.97
CA LEU A 387 6.94 -2.27 23.79
C LEU A 387 7.55 -2.87 25.07
N SER A 388 8.77 -3.41 24.96
CA SER A 388 9.50 -3.99 26.09
C SER A 388 10.04 -2.92 27.05
N ALA A 389 10.47 -1.76 26.52
CA ALA A 389 10.95 -0.65 27.33
C ALA A 389 9.82 0.05 28.11
N GLY A 390 8.61 0.10 27.56
CA GLY A 390 7.42 0.66 28.22
C GLY A 390 6.83 -0.21 29.33
N ALA A 391 7.15 -1.49 29.36
CA ALA A 391 6.70 -2.41 30.42
C ALA A 391 7.35 -2.13 31.79
N SER A 392 8.42 -1.32 31.85
CA SER A 392 9.09 -0.87 33.06
C SER A 392 8.67 0.52 33.57
N GLY A 393 7.75 1.21 32.92
CA GLY A 393 7.28 2.54 33.27
C GLY A 393 5.78 2.72 33.09
N GLN A 394 5.15 3.35 34.05
CA GLN A 394 3.70 3.58 34.17
C GLN A 394 3.04 4.09 32.87
N VAL A 395 1.87 3.54 32.56
CA VAL A 395 0.95 4.01 31.51
C VAL A 395 0.64 5.50 31.74
N PRO A 396 0.92 6.42 30.78
CA PRO A 396 0.54 7.82 30.91
C PRO A 396 -1.00 7.93 30.96
N THR A 397 -1.52 8.56 31.99
CA THR A 397 -2.94 8.94 32.08
C THR A 397 -3.22 10.05 31.06
N PRO A 398 -4.30 9.98 30.27
CA PRO A 398 -4.62 11.03 29.31
C PRO A 398 -4.83 12.37 30.03
N GLN A 399 -4.03 13.37 29.70
CA GLN A 399 -4.33 14.74 30.07
C GLN A 399 -5.55 15.20 29.26
N THR A 400 -6.58 15.63 29.97
CA THR A 400 -7.74 16.34 29.40
C THR A 400 -7.23 17.62 28.72
N VAL A 401 -7.30 17.65 27.41
CA VAL A 401 -7.07 18.90 26.65
C VAL A 401 -8.23 19.81 26.96
N THR A 402 -8.01 20.77 27.84
CA THR A 402 -8.90 21.90 28.07
C THR A 402 -8.84 22.83 26.86
N GLU A 403 -9.95 23.05 26.21
CA GLU A 403 -10.15 24.01 25.11
C GLU A 403 -9.68 25.41 25.58
N ARG A 404 -8.80 26.00 24.78
CA ARG A 404 -8.67 27.46 24.66
C ARG A 404 -8.81 27.85 23.20
#